data_a6b4f0254c84855104445ac2b36840c9
#
_entry.id   a6b4f0254c84855104445ac2b36840c9
#
_cell.length_a   1.000
_cell.length_b   1.000
_cell.length_c   1.000
_cell.angle_alpha   90.00
_cell.angle_beta   90.00
_cell.angle_gamma   90.00
#
_symmetry.space_group_name_H-M   'P 1'
#
loop_
_entity.id
_entity.type
_entity.pdbx_description
1 polymer ?
#
loop_
_entity_poly.entity_id
_entity_poly.type
_entity_poly.pdbx_seq_one_letter_code
_entity_poly.pdbx_strand_id
1 'polypeptide(L)'
;MLFRSHYCALAYLSDMNPMDAVSNSRAGGAPEGSAFSDWMGASLDHAVWFHHPVRADDWLLMDMTGHGLIRTRGLATGHVFDRAGVHVATIAQEGLLRPRKT
;
A
#
# COMPACT_ATOMS: atom_id res chain seq x y z
N MET A 1 15.66 -4.69 20.70
CA MET A 1 15.34 -3.53 20.20
C MET A 1 15.44 -3.33 18.70
N LEU A 2 16.35 -4.01 18.01
CA LEU A 2 16.39 -3.94 16.55
C LEU A 2 15.05 -4.34 15.92
N PHE A 3 14.38 -5.33 16.46
CA PHE A 3 13.13 -5.82 15.89
C PHE A 3 12.02 -4.78 15.88
N ARG A 4 11.88 -4.00 16.94
CA ARG A 4 10.85 -2.96 17.02
C ARG A 4 11.07 -1.89 15.97
N SER A 5 12.30 -1.48 15.76
CA SER A 5 12.64 -0.47 14.76
C SER A 5 12.29 -0.95 13.35
N HIS A 6 12.55 -2.22 13.03
CA HIS A 6 12.21 -2.78 11.74
C HIS A 6 10.72 -2.89 11.52
N TYR A 7 9.95 -3.27 12.54
CA TYR A 7 8.49 -3.30 12.43
C TYR A 7 7.93 -1.90 12.23
N CYS A 8 8.41 -0.92 12.96
CA CYS A 8 7.98 0.47 12.80
C CYS A 8 8.32 1.00 11.42
N ALA A 9 9.52 0.72 10.92
CA ALA A 9 9.95 1.15 9.60
C ALA A 9 9.08 0.51 8.51
N LEU A 10 8.79 -0.77 8.61
CA LEU A 10 7.92 -1.44 7.64
C LEU A 10 6.50 -0.88 7.70
N ALA A 11 5.95 -0.65 8.89
CA ALA A 11 4.62 -0.07 9.03
C ALA A 11 4.54 1.31 8.37
N TYR A 12 5.56 2.13 8.53
CA TYR A 12 5.64 3.43 7.88
C TYR A 12 5.71 3.29 6.35
N LEU A 13 6.62 2.44 5.86
CA LEU A 13 6.82 2.25 4.42
C LEU A 13 5.60 1.63 3.75
N SER A 14 4.88 0.77 4.44
CA SER A 14 3.72 0.07 3.90
C SER A 14 2.55 1.00 3.58
N ASP A 15 2.51 2.19 4.16
CA ASP A 15 1.48 3.18 3.89
C ASP A 15 1.72 3.96 2.59
N MET A 16 2.88 3.83 1.97
CA MET A 16 3.26 4.66 0.84
C MET A 16 2.66 4.20 -0.49
N ASN A 17 2.44 2.90 -0.67
CA ASN A 17 2.10 2.31 -1.97
C ASN A 17 0.65 1.82 -2.15
N PRO A 18 -0.16 1.56 -1.11
CA PRO A 18 -1.48 0.96 -1.32
C PRO A 18 -2.41 1.78 -2.22
N MET A 19 -2.35 3.10 -2.13
CA MET A 19 -3.21 3.95 -2.95
C MET A 19 -2.84 3.92 -4.43
N ASP A 20 -1.57 3.68 -4.76
CA ASP A 20 -1.16 3.47 -6.16
C ASP A 20 -1.80 2.21 -6.72
N ALA A 21 -1.86 1.13 -5.93
CA ALA A 21 -2.50 -0.10 -6.35
C ALA A 21 -3.99 0.12 -6.61
N VAL A 22 -4.67 0.89 -5.76
CA VAL A 22 -6.08 1.26 -5.98
C VAL A 22 -6.23 2.06 -7.27
N SER A 23 -5.41 3.08 -7.45
CA SER A 23 -5.47 3.92 -8.64
C SER A 23 -5.27 3.11 -9.92
N ASN A 24 -4.32 2.17 -9.91
CA ASN A 24 -4.02 1.34 -11.06
C ASN A 24 -5.07 0.26 -11.32
N SER A 25 -5.88 -0.11 -10.33
CA SER A 25 -6.89 -1.16 -10.47
C SER A 25 -8.19 -0.67 -11.11
N ARG A 26 -8.40 0.64 -11.22
CA ARG A 26 -9.61 1.17 -11.81
C ARG A 26 -9.66 0.88 -13.32
N ALA A 27 -10.87 0.90 -13.88
CA ALA A 27 -11.06 0.65 -15.30
C ALA A 27 -10.24 1.63 -16.13
N GLY A 28 -9.41 1.10 -17.04
CA GLY A 28 -8.52 1.91 -17.86
C GLY A 28 -7.22 2.30 -17.19
N GLY A 29 -7.02 1.91 -15.92
CA GLY A 29 -5.83 2.27 -15.17
C GLY A 29 -5.75 3.76 -14.86
N ALA A 30 -4.66 4.19 -14.23
CA ALA A 30 -4.39 5.59 -14.03
C ALA A 30 -3.93 6.21 -15.37
N PRO A 31 -4.51 7.33 -15.81
CA PRO A 31 -4.01 8.00 -17.01
C PRO A 31 -2.54 8.35 -16.87
N GLU A 32 -1.79 8.18 -17.95
CA GLU A 32 -0.38 8.54 -17.96
C GLU A 32 -0.22 10.01 -17.62
N GLY A 33 0.71 10.31 -16.70
CA GLY A 33 0.96 11.68 -16.24
C GLY A 33 -0.07 12.21 -15.27
N SER A 34 -1.10 11.44 -14.96
CA SER A 34 -2.17 11.94 -14.06
C SER A 34 -1.82 11.84 -12.60
N ALA A 35 -0.82 11.08 -12.21
CA ALA A 35 -0.34 10.93 -10.83
C ALA A 35 -1.33 11.49 -9.78
N PHE A 36 -0.93 11.64 -8.54
CA PHE A 36 -1.81 12.19 -7.50
C PHE A 36 -2.16 13.67 -7.69
N SER A 37 -1.55 14.37 -8.66
CA SER A 37 -1.86 15.79 -8.90
C SER A 37 -3.32 16.00 -9.31
N ASP A 38 -3.94 15.05 -10.02
CA ASP A 38 -5.31 15.17 -10.48
C ASP A 38 -6.33 14.54 -9.52
N TRP A 39 -5.84 13.94 -8.45
CA TRP A 39 -6.67 13.22 -7.50
C TRP A 39 -6.37 13.70 -6.09
N MET A 40 -7.41 13.74 -5.28
CA MET A 40 -7.27 13.95 -3.84
C MET A 40 -7.43 12.62 -3.15
N GLY A 41 -6.40 12.21 -2.41
CA GLY A 41 -6.38 10.93 -1.73
C GLY A 41 -6.12 11.08 -0.25
N ALA A 42 -6.69 10.18 0.52
CA ALA A 42 -6.44 10.08 1.95
C ALA A 42 -6.62 8.65 2.40
N SER A 43 -5.75 8.19 3.27
CA SER A 43 -5.91 6.90 3.94
C SER A 43 -7.01 7.01 4.98
N LEU A 44 -7.94 6.05 4.97
CA LEU A 44 -9.01 5.98 5.97
C LEU A 44 -8.63 5.04 7.11
N ASP A 45 -7.97 3.94 6.79
CA ASP A 45 -7.42 3.03 7.77
C ASP A 45 -6.21 2.31 7.18
N HIS A 46 -5.45 1.66 8.03
CA HIS A 46 -4.26 0.93 7.62
C HIS A 46 -3.99 -0.16 8.63
N ALA A 47 -3.82 -1.38 8.18
CA ALA A 47 -3.56 -2.52 9.04
C ALA A 47 -2.35 -3.29 8.53
N VAL A 48 -1.53 -3.75 9.46
CA VAL A 48 -0.36 -4.57 9.17
C VAL A 48 -0.36 -5.75 10.12
N TRP A 49 -0.21 -6.94 9.58
CA TRP A 49 -0.02 -8.16 10.35
C TRP A 49 1.42 -8.64 10.13
N PHE A 50 2.18 -8.76 11.20
CA PHE A 50 3.55 -9.27 11.13
C PHE A 50 3.54 -10.76 11.40
N HIS A 51 4.08 -11.54 10.46
CA HIS A 51 4.06 -13.00 10.53
C HIS A 51 5.41 -13.57 10.98
N HIS A 52 6.49 -12.87 10.63
CA HIS A 52 7.85 -13.28 10.93
C HIS A 52 8.70 -12.05 11.23
N PRO A 53 9.85 -12.21 11.90
CA PRO A 53 10.79 -11.11 12.08
C PRO A 53 11.17 -10.51 10.72
N VAL A 54 11.27 -9.19 10.66
CA VAL A 54 11.53 -8.46 9.42
C VAL A 54 12.76 -7.58 9.57
N ARG A 55 13.52 -7.45 8.49
CA ARG A 55 14.65 -6.52 8.35
C ARG A 55 14.27 -5.48 7.30
N ALA A 56 13.89 -4.29 7.76
CA ALA A 56 13.50 -3.21 6.85
C ALA A 56 14.71 -2.57 6.15
N ASP A 57 15.92 -2.90 6.59
CA ASP A 57 17.17 -2.46 5.97
C ASP A 57 17.68 -3.42 4.88
N ASP A 58 16.93 -4.46 4.58
CA ASP A 58 17.23 -5.40 3.50
C ASP A 58 16.09 -5.35 2.46
N TRP A 59 16.25 -6.07 1.37
CA TRP A 59 15.26 -6.15 0.31
C TRP A 59 13.94 -6.72 0.80
N LEU A 60 12.86 -6.04 0.45
CA LEU A 60 11.49 -6.50 0.70
C LEU A 60 10.72 -6.38 -0.60
N LEU A 61 10.00 -7.44 -0.95
CA LEU A 61 9.05 -7.40 -2.06
C LEU A 61 7.67 -7.12 -1.49
N MET A 62 7.05 -6.04 -1.97
CA MET A 62 5.67 -5.73 -1.65
C MET A 62 4.79 -6.05 -2.84
N ASP A 63 4.04 -7.13 -2.73
CA ASP A 63 3.10 -7.56 -3.77
C ASP A 63 1.72 -7.01 -3.41
N MET A 64 1.34 -5.92 -4.05
CA MET A 64 0.14 -5.17 -3.74
C MET A 64 -0.94 -5.40 -4.78
N THR A 65 -2.18 -5.54 -4.33
CA THR A 65 -3.35 -5.69 -5.18
C THR A 65 -4.39 -4.63 -4.83
N GLY A 66 -4.81 -3.88 -5.84
CA GLY A 66 -5.94 -2.97 -5.70
C GLY A 66 -7.23 -3.69 -6.04
N HIS A 67 -8.26 -3.50 -5.23
CA HIS A 67 -9.55 -4.17 -5.37
C HIS A 67 -10.63 -3.30 -6.01
N GLY A 68 -10.20 -2.24 -6.68
CA GLY A 68 -11.11 -1.36 -7.38
C GLY A 68 -11.47 -0.13 -6.56
N LEU A 69 -12.25 0.73 -7.18
CA LEU A 69 -12.67 1.99 -6.61
C LEU A 69 -14.20 2.05 -6.66
N ILE A 70 -14.84 2.09 -5.50
CA ILE A 70 -16.29 2.13 -5.39
C ILE A 70 -16.66 3.34 -4.55
N ARG A 71 -17.44 4.24 -5.11
CA ARG A 71 -17.90 5.47 -4.44
C ARG A 71 -16.73 6.25 -3.84
N THR A 72 -15.67 6.43 -4.61
CA THR A 72 -14.45 7.12 -4.23
C THR A 72 -13.65 6.43 -3.12
N ARG A 73 -14.00 5.21 -2.73
CA ARG A 73 -13.25 4.40 -1.78
C ARG A 73 -12.59 3.23 -2.49
N GLY A 74 -11.37 2.97 -2.13
CA GLY A 74 -10.63 1.86 -2.66
C GLY A 74 -9.97 1.04 -1.57
N LEU A 75 -9.88 -0.26 -1.79
CA LEU A 75 -9.20 -1.18 -0.90
C LEU A 75 -7.96 -1.72 -1.61
N ALA A 76 -6.85 -1.72 -0.92
CA ALA A 76 -5.66 -2.41 -1.35
C ALA A 76 -5.24 -3.41 -0.31
N THR A 77 -4.79 -4.57 -0.75
CA THR A 77 -4.18 -5.57 0.11
C THR A 77 -2.81 -5.92 -0.44
N GLY A 78 -1.92 -6.37 0.42
CA GLY A 78 -0.59 -6.70 -0.01
C GLY A 78 0.08 -7.72 0.87
N HIS A 79 1.08 -8.36 0.29
CA HIS A 79 1.92 -9.32 0.98
C HIS A 79 3.35 -8.86 0.87
N VAL A 80 4.09 -8.93 1.97
CA VAL A 80 5.49 -8.53 2.02
C VAL A 80 6.34 -9.77 2.21
N PHE A 81 7.32 -9.93 1.34
CA PHE A 81 8.25 -11.07 1.35
C PHE A 81 9.67 -10.54 1.54
N ASP A 82 10.46 -11.27 2.31
CA ASP A 82 11.87 -10.94 2.45
C ASP A 82 12.69 -11.52 1.27
N ARG A 83 14.01 -11.30 1.30
CA ARG A 83 14.91 -11.75 0.25
C ARG A 83 14.88 -13.27 0.06
N ALA A 84 14.62 -14.02 1.12
CA ALA A 84 14.52 -15.48 1.07
C ALA A 84 13.16 -15.97 0.60
N GLY A 85 12.20 -15.08 0.36
CA GLY A 85 10.84 -15.43 -0.05
C GLY A 85 9.92 -15.75 1.10
N VAL A 86 10.30 -15.45 2.33
CA VAL A 86 9.44 -15.68 3.50
C VAL A 86 8.38 -14.60 3.56
N HIS A 87 7.12 -14.99 3.75
CA HIS A 87 6.00 -14.07 3.90
C HIS A 87 6.06 -13.43 5.29
N VAL A 88 6.59 -12.24 5.39
CA VAL A 88 6.86 -11.58 6.67
C VAL A 88 5.72 -10.71 7.17
N ALA A 89 4.88 -10.19 6.27
CA ALA A 89 3.78 -9.32 6.68
C ALA A 89 2.66 -9.32 5.65
N THR A 90 1.47 -8.95 6.11
CA THR A 90 0.30 -8.68 5.27
C THR A 90 -0.19 -7.28 5.58
N ILE A 91 -0.63 -6.57 4.55
CA ILE A 91 -1.06 -5.17 4.64
C ILE A 91 -2.47 -5.06 4.06
N ALA A 92 -3.30 -4.23 4.68
CA ALA A 92 -4.59 -3.85 4.11
C ALA A 92 -4.84 -2.38 4.38
N GLN A 93 -5.34 -1.68 3.39
CA GLN A 93 -5.63 -0.25 3.50
C GLN A 93 -6.85 0.11 2.69
N GLU A 94 -7.80 0.79 3.32
CA GLU A 94 -8.87 1.48 2.61
C GLU A 94 -8.51 2.95 2.54
N GLY A 95 -8.74 3.55 1.38
CA GLY A 95 -8.46 4.95 1.16
C GLY A 95 -9.54 5.62 0.37
N LEU A 96 -9.57 6.93 0.47
CA LEU A 96 -10.39 7.81 -0.31
C LEU A 96 -9.58 8.28 -1.52
N LEU A 97 -10.19 8.24 -2.70
CA LEU A 97 -9.55 8.73 -3.91
C LEU A 97 -10.61 9.44 -4.75
N ARG A 98 -10.52 10.75 -4.83
CA ARG A 98 -11.45 11.59 -5.56
C ARG A 98 -10.76 12.39 -6.65
N PRO A 99 -11.39 12.56 -7.83
CA PRO A 99 -10.89 13.54 -8.78
C PRO A 99 -10.93 14.93 -8.15
N ARG A 100 -9.89 15.72 -8.39
CA ARG A 100 -9.91 17.12 -7.98
C ARG A 100 -10.89 17.89 -8.86
N LYS A 101 -11.70 18.72 -8.25
CA LYS A 101 -12.54 19.64 -9.00
C LYS A 101 -11.67 20.76 -9.56
N THR A 102 -11.82 20.99 -10.82
CA THR A 102 -11.19 22.14 -11.48
C THR A 102 -12.00 23.41 -11.26
#